data_3981f981019dc9e0ee77c37ad2a0f802
#
_entry.id   3981f981019dc9e0ee77c37ad2a0f802
#
_cell.length_a   1.000
_cell.length_b   1.000
_cell.length_c   1.000
_cell.angle_alpha   90.00
_cell.angle_beta   90.00
_cell.angle_gamma   90.00
#
_symmetry.space_group_name_H-M   'P 1'
#
loop_
_entity.id
_entity.type
_entity.pdbx_description
1 polymer ?
#
loop_
_entity_poly.entity_id
_entity_poly.type
_entity_poly.pdbx_seq_one_letter_code
_entity_poly.pdbx_strand_id
1 'polypeptide(L)'
;AATELDELVTSGNIFETNLGYIHKKKYDEVLEKLKKLLADYHKRYKLKVGIPKVEIISKFKLSQKEVLELIELFIKNNEVRLEGNLVAEKDFVVNYDKKQLAEKARIEKELLNGGFTPPTIKELTNGVKASLELLDSLVDNTIIRLDADLVLHRDVLTKAIEKVNEHFKNSEKMTLAEFRDITGSSRKYSMAILEHIDKLGITRRVENYRGLVKNK
;
A
#
# COMPACT_ATOMS: atom_id res chain seq x y z
N ALA A 1 -32.18 24.78 18.04
CA ALA A 1 -31.84 23.84 16.95
C ALA A 1 -30.39 23.37 17.02
N ALA A 2 -29.39 24.28 17.22
CA ALA A 2 -27.98 23.88 17.37
C ALA A 2 -27.78 23.00 18.61
N THR A 3 -28.37 23.35 19.74
CA THR A 3 -28.29 22.59 21.00
C THR A 3 -28.89 21.19 20.91
N GLU A 4 -29.97 20.98 20.19
CA GLU A 4 -30.60 19.66 20.04
C GLU A 4 -29.75 18.71 19.17
N LEU A 5 -29.10 19.23 18.12
CA LEU A 5 -28.18 18.46 17.30
C LEU A 5 -26.93 18.06 18.10
N ASP A 6 -26.39 18.97 18.91
CA ASP A 6 -25.22 18.69 19.75
C ASP A 6 -25.54 17.62 20.82
N GLU A 7 -26.75 17.64 21.38
CA GLU A 7 -27.22 16.61 22.31
C GLU A 7 -27.35 15.24 21.61
N LEU A 8 -27.89 15.20 20.39
CA LEU A 8 -28.01 13.97 19.63
C LEU A 8 -26.66 13.39 19.19
N VAL A 9 -25.68 14.24 18.87
CA VAL A 9 -24.30 13.82 18.58
C VAL A 9 -23.66 13.28 19.85
N THR A 10 -23.76 14.02 20.96
CA THR A 10 -23.17 13.63 22.26
C THR A 10 -23.77 12.33 22.81
N SER A 11 -25.07 12.11 22.61
CA SER A 11 -25.75 10.86 22.97
C SER A 11 -25.46 9.68 22.02
N GLY A 12 -24.73 9.91 20.91
CA GLY A 12 -24.41 8.90 19.91
C GLY A 12 -25.61 8.43 19.05
N ASN A 13 -26.70 9.19 19.03
CA ASN A 13 -27.87 8.90 18.21
C ASN A 13 -27.69 9.33 16.73
N ILE A 14 -26.84 10.29 16.50
CA ILE A 14 -26.40 10.72 15.18
C ILE A 14 -24.88 10.88 15.13
N PHE A 15 -24.29 10.72 13.95
CA PHE A 15 -22.87 10.94 13.68
C PHE A 15 -22.72 12.07 12.67
N GLU A 16 -21.79 12.98 12.93
CA GLU A 16 -21.46 14.06 12.00
C GLU A 16 -20.49 13.55 10.91
N THR A 17 -20.72 13.96 9.67
CA THR A 17 -19.87 13.70 8.50
C THR A 17 -19.72 15.00 7.71
N ASN A 18 -18.79 15.03 6.74
CA ASN A 18 -18.65 16.19 5.84
C ASN A 18 -19.87 16.41 4.92
N LEU A 19 -20.79 15.44 4.84
CA LEU A 19 -22.03 15.51 4.05
C LEU A 19 -23.25 15.82 4.92
N GLY A 20 -23.10 16.03 6.22
CA GLY A 20 -24.16 16.26 7.18
C GLY A 20 -24.21 15.20 8.27
N TYR A 21 -25.40 14.84 8.71
CA TYR A 21 -25.58 13.91 9.84
C TYR A 21 -26.14 12.57 9.35
N ILE A 22 -25.67 11.48 9.98
CA ILE A 22 -26.21 10.14 9.78
C ILE A 22 -26.79 9.60 11.09
N HIS A 23 -28.00 9.07 11.01
CA HIS A 23 -28.64 8.45 12.15
C HIS A 23 -27.98 7.11 12.50
N LYS A 24 -27.82 6.83 13.83
CA LYS A 24 -27.18 5.62 14.35
C LYS A 24 -27.68 4.34 13.69
N LYS A 25 -28.97 4.18 13.50
CA LYS A 25 -29.54 2.99 12.84
C LYS A 25 -28.94 2.78 11.45
N LYS A 26 -28.80 3.85 10.66
CA LYS A 26 -28.21 3.76 9.31
C LYS A 26 -26.73 3.49 9.35
N TYR A 27 -26.03 4.10 10.30
CA TYR A 27 -24.61 3.83 10.58
C TYR A 27 -24.40 2.34 10.88
N ASP A 28 -25.16 1.78 11.83
CA ASP A 28 -25.05 0.39 12.25
C ASP A 28 -25.37 -0.57 11.09
N GLU A 29 -26.43 -0.33 10.31
CA GLU A 29 -26.79 -1.14 9.14
C GLU A 29 -25.65 -1.22 8.09
N VAL A 30 -25.03 -0.08 7.80
CA VAL A 30 -23.94 -0.03 6.80
C VAL A 30 -22.67 -0.65 7.36
N LEU A 31 -22.37 -0.41 8.64
CA LEU A 31 -21.22 -0.99 9.33
C LEU A 31 -21.31 -2.53 9.36
N GLU A 32 -22.45 -3.09 9.75
CA GLU A 32 -22.66 -4.55 9.77
C GLU A 32 -22.47 -5.17 8.38
N LYS A 33 -23.02 -4.52 7.35
CA LYS A 33 -22.84 -4.96 5.98
C LYS A 33 -21.37 -4.92 5.55
N LEU A 34 -20.62 -3.87 5.94
CA LEU A 34 -19.20 -3.77 5.66
C LEU A 34 -18.40 -4.84 6.41
N LYS A 35 -18.65 -5.02 7.71
CA LYS A 35 -17.99 -6.07 8.51
C LYS A 35 -18.20 -7.44 7.91
N LYS A 36 -19.44 -7.78 7.52
CA LYS A 36 -19.73 -9.04 6.84
C LYS A 36 -18.97 -9.19 5.52
N LEU A 37 -18.92 -8.13 4.70
CA LEU A 37 -18.17 -8.14 3.45
C LEU A 37 -16.68 -8.39 3.69
N LEU A 38 -16.09 -7.74 4.70
CA LEU A 38 -14.68 -7.90 5.07
C LEU A 38 -14.41 -9.32 5.59
N ALA A 39 -15.25 -9.86 6.49
CA ALA A 39 -15.11 -11.21 7.03
C ALA A 39 -15.20 -12.29 5.94
N ASP A 40 -16.17 -12.17 5.00
CA ASP A 40 -16.29 -13.07 3.87
C ASP A 40 -15.07 -12.99 2.93
N TYR A 41 -14.53 -11.79 2.76
CA TYR A 41 -13.34 -11.56 1.96
C TYR A 41 -12.09 -12.19 2.60
N HIS A 42 -11.84 -11.96 3.88
CA HIS A 42 -10.70 -12.52 4.61
C HIS A 42 -10.77 -14.04 4.72
N LYS A 43 -11.99 -14.61 4.86
CA LYS A 43 -12.17 -16.04 4.82
C LYS A 43 -11.77 -16.66 3.47
N ARG A 44 -12.07 -15.94 2.36
CA ARG A 44 -11.76 -16.40 1.00
C ARG A 44 -10.31 -16.12 0.61
N TYR A 45 -9.76 -14.98 1.02
CA TYR A 45 -8.45 -14.49 0.62
C TYR A 45 -7.56 -14.27 1.86
N LYS A 46 -7.14 -15.37 2.48
CA LYS A 46 -6.41 -15.37 3.76
C LYS A 46 -5.11 -14.59 3.77
N LEU A 47 -4.49 -14.38 2.60
CA LEU A 47 -3.25 -13.63 2.44
C LEU A 47 -3.46 -12.18 1.98
N LYS A 48 -4.71 -11.73 1.81
CA LYS A 48 -5.03 -10.36 1.43
C LYS A 48 -5.38 -9.54 2.66
N VAL A 49 -4.69 -8.42 2.84
CA VAL A 49 -4.84 -7.54 3.99
C VAL A 49 -6.23 -6.92 4.09
N GLY A 50 -6.84 -6.57 2.95
CA GLY A 50 -8.17 -5.95 2.91
C GLY A 50 -8.71 -5.77 1.51
N ILE A 51 -9.84 -5.07 1.40
CA ILE A 51 -10.55 -4.78 0.15
C ILE A 51 -10.24 -3.34 -0.28
N PRO A 52 -9.89 -3.09 -1.57
CA PRO A 52 -9.76 -1.73 -2.09
C PRO A 52 -11.04 -0.91 -1.89
N LYS A 53 -10.91 0.35 -1.46
CA LYS A 53 -12.06 1.27 -1.29
C LYS A 53 -12.98 1.28 -2.51
N VAL A 54 -12.43 1.29 -3.72
CA VAL A 54 -13.18 1.30 -4.98
C VAL A 54 -14.07 0.05 -5.14
N GLU A 55 -13.58 -1.11 -4.72
CA GLU A 55 -14.36 -2.35 -4.75
C GLU A 55 -15.50 -2.32 -3.73
N ILE A 56 -15.26 -1.77 -2.53
CA ILE A 56 -16.29 -1.60 -1.50
C ILE A 56 -17.42 -0.70 -2.02
N ILE A 57 -17.09 0.44 -2.64
CA ILE A 57 -18.07 1.38 -3.20
C ILE A 57 -19.09 0.66 -4.08
N SER A 58 -18.63 -0.24 -4.95
CA SER A 58 -19.49 -1.00 -5.87
C SER A 58 -20.49 -1.95 -5.19
N LYS A 59 -20.28 -2.28 -3.91
CA LYS A 59 -21.13 -3.22 -3.13
C LYS A 59 -22.27 -2.54 -2.38
N PHE A 60 -22.29 -1.22 -2.35
CA PHE A 60 -23.31 -0.45 -1.64
C PHE A 60 -24.23 0.29 -2.61
N LYS A 61 -25.53 0.38 -2.25
CA LYS A 61 -26.52 1.19 -2.98
C LYS A 61 -26.52 2.62 -2.43
N LEU A 62 -25.35 3.25 -2.41
CA LEU A 62 -25.09 4.61 -1.95
C LEU A 62 -24.19 5.28 -2.97
N SER A 63 -24.17 6.61 -3.00
CA SER A 63 -23.22 7.35 -3.83
C SER A 63 -21.79 7.10 -3.39
N GLN A 64 -20.83 7.25 -4.29
CA GLN A 64 -19.41 7.12 -3.97
C GLN A 64 -19.00 8.02 -2.79
N LYS A 65 -19.50 9.25 -2.75
CA LYS A 65 -19.20 10.21 -1.66
C LYS A 65 -19.70 9.69 -0.32
N GLU A 66 -20.94 9.21 -0.26
CA GLU A 66 -21.50 8.66 0.99
C GLU A 66 -20.73 7.44 1.50
N VAL A 67 -20.34 6.52 0.61
CA VAL A 67 -19.58 5.34 1.02
C VAL A 67 -18.20 5.73 1.55
N LEU A 68 -17.51 6.67 0.91
CA LEU A 68 -16.19 7.15 1.35
C LEU A 68 -16.28 7.83 2.71
N GLU A 69 -17.26 8.72 2.93
CA GLU A 69 -17.50 9.39 4.22
C GLU A 69 -17.77 8.38 5.34
N LEU A 70 -18.61 7.36 5.04
CA LEU A 70 -18.87 6.29 6.02
C LEU A 70 -17.64 5.47 6.35
N ILE A 71 -16.81 5.13 5.35
CA ILE A 71 -15.54 4.43 5.59
C ILE A 71 -14.63 5.28 6.48
N GLU A 72 -14.51 6.58 6.25
CA GLU A 72 -13.70 7.48 7.07
C GLU A 72 -14.24 7.57 8.50
N LEU A 73 -15.55 7.64 8.65
CA LEU A 73 -16.20 7.63 9.97
C LEU A 73 -15.96 6.29 10.70
N PHE A 74 -16.05 5.16 10.01
CA PHE A 74 -15.76 3.84 10.61
C PHE A 74 -14.30 3.70 11.02
N ILE A 75 -13.36 4.27 10.24
CA ILE A 75 -11.93 4.32 10.60
C ILE A 75 -11.73 5.20 11.84
N LYS A 76 -12.32 6.40 11.86
CA LYS A 76 -12.28 7.34 13.00
C LYS A 76 -12.80 6.70 14.29
N ASN A 77 -13.87 5.93 14.18
CA ASN A 77 -14.49 5.22 15.31
C ASN A 77 -13.80 3.87 15.62
N ASN A 78 -12.68 3.56 14.95
CA ASN A 78 -11.91 2.34 15.16
C ASN A 78 -12.72 1.04 14.95
N GLU A 79 -13.68 1.06 14.03
CA GLU A 79 -14.50 -0.10 13.64
C GLU A 79 -13.83 -0.94 12.57
N VAL A 80 -13.08 -0.30 11.67
CA VAL A 80 -12.27 -0.90 10.62
C VAL A 80 -10.93 -0.16 10.57
N ARG A 81 -9.92 -0.75 9.91
CA ARG A 81 -8.65 -0.07 9.70
C ARG A 81 -8.39 0.14 8.22
N LEU A 82 -7.56 1.14 7.93
CA LEU A 82 -7.05 1.43 6.60
C LEU A 82 -5.56 1.06 6.54
N GLU A 83 -5.17 0.31 5.51
CA GLU A 83 -3.78 -0.02 5.22
C GLU A 83 -3.50 0.33 3.75
N GLY A 84 -2.79 1.45 3.53
CA GLY A 84 -2.69 2.07 2.22
C GLY A 84 -4.07 2.45 1.67
N ASN A 85 -4.52 1.78 0.62
CA ASN A 85 -5.85 1.98 0.00
C ASN A 85 -6.84 0.83 0.32
N LEU A 86 -6.45 -0.08 1.22
CA LEU A 86 -7.24 -1.26 1.58
C LEU A 86 -7.95 -1.04 2.90
N VAL A 87 -9.24 -1.41 2.95
CA VAL A 87 -10.03 -1.46 4.18
C VAL A 87 -10.05 -2.88 4.69
N ALA A 88 -9.74 -3.06 5.95
CA ALA A 88 -9.65 -4.36 6.62
C ALA A 88 -10.46 -4.38 7.92
N GLU A 89 -10.82 -5.59 8.37
CA GLU A 89 -11.29 -5.75 9.75
C GLU A 89 -10.21 -5.25 10.72
N LYS A 90 -10.64 -4.63 11.81
CA LYS A 90 -9.76 -3.99 12.78
C LYS A 90 -8.61 -4.89 13.25
N ASP A 91 -8.92 -6.12 13.63
CA ASP A 91 -7.98 -7.05 14.25
C ASP A 91 -7.49 -8.14 13.29
N PHE A 92 -7.84 -8.06 12.00
CA PHE A 92 -7.39 -9.05 11.05
C PHE A 92 -5.88 -8.94 10.79
N VAL A 93 -5.20 -10.06 10.92
CA VAL A 93 -3.77 -10.20 10.61
C VAL A 93 -3.58 -11.35 9.64
N VAL A 94 -2.79 -11.14 8.61
CA VAL A 94 -2.40 -12.21 7.68
C VAL A 94 -1.56 -13.23 8.43
N ASN A 95 -2.07 -14.45 8.56
CA ASN A 95 -1.37 -15.56 9.21
C ASN A 95 -0.82 -16.52 8.15
N TYR A 96 0.48 -16.73 8.20
CA TYR A 96 1.20 -17.64 7.31
C TYR A 96 1.36 -19.01 7.98
N ASP A 97 1.10 -20.08 7.26
CA ASP A 97 1.47 -21.43 7.69
C ASP A 97 2.99 -21.67 7.60
N LYS A 98 3.47 -22.82 8.09
CA LYS A 98 4.90 -23.15 8.10
C LYS A 98 5.54 -23.15 6.70
N LYS A 99 4.81 -23.61 5.67
CA LYS A 99 5.30 -23.64 4.29
C LYS A 99 5.37 -22.22 3.72
N GLN A 100 4.35 -21.41 3.99
CA GLN A 100 4.31 -20.02 3.60
C GLN A 100 5.41 -19.18 4.29
N LEU A 101 5.69 -19.44 5.58
CA LEU A 101 6.78 -18.79 6.30
C LEU A 101 8.15 -19.15 5.70
N ALA A 102 8.37 -20.42 5.35
CA ALA A 102 9.60 -20.85 4.70
C ALA A 102 9.76 -20.22 3.31
N GLU A 103 8.69 -20.17 2.52
CA GLU A 103 8.68 -19.57 1.19
C GLU A 103 8.88 -18.04 1.26
N LYS A 104 8.23 -17.36 2.22
CA LYS A 104 8.45 -15.96 2.52
C LYS A 104 9.93 -15.68 2.81
N ALA A 105 10.53 -16.43 3.72
CA ALA A 105 11.93 -16.27 4.07
C ALA A 105 12.87 -16.51 2.87
N ARG A 106 12.54 -17.47 2.00
CA ARG A 106 13.28 -17.71 0.75
C ARG A 106 13.20 -16.50 -0.17
N ILE A 107 11.99 -16.00 -0.45
CA ILE A 107 11.76 -14.85 -1.34
C ILE A 107 12.49 -13.61 -0.82
N GLU A 108 12.35 -13.28 0.47
CA GLU A 108 13.01 -12.13 1.09
C GLU A 108 14.54 -12.25 1.01
N LYS A 109 15.09 -13.45 1.29
CA LYS A 109 16.52 -13.72 1.18
C LYS A 109 17.05 -13.58 -0.25
N GLU A 110 16.32 -14.08 -1.24
CA GLU A 110 16.72 -13.97 -2.64
C GLU A 110 16.68 -12.50 -3.12
N LEU A 111 15.70 -11.73 -2.71
CA LEU A 111 15.64 -10.29 -3.01
C LEU A 111 16.76 -9.50 -2.33
N LEU A 112 17.10 -9.81 -1.07
CA LEU A 112 18.23 -9.18 -0.38
C LEU A 112 19.55 -9.52 -1.04
N ASN A 113 19.75 -10.79 -1.39
CA ASN A 113 20.98 -11.26 -2.06
C ASN A 113 21.13 -10.69 -3.47
N GLY A 114 20.02 -10.50 -4.20
CA GLY A 114 20.00 -9.87 -5.51
C GLY A 114 20.32 -8.39 -5.48
N GLY A 115 20.10 -7.74 -4.36
CA GLY A 115 20.39 -6.32 -4.17
C GLY A 115 19.72 -5.47 -5.24
N PHE A 116 20.49 -4.66 -5.97
CA PHE A 116 19.96 -3.79 -7.04
C PHE A 116 19.72 -4.51 -8.38
N THR A 117 19.90 -5.83 -8.43
CA THR A 117 19.58 -6.70 -9.57
C THR A 117 18.79 -7.93 -9.10
N PRO A 118 17.60 -7.72 -8.49
CA PRO A 118 16.84 -8.82 -7.91
C PRO A 118 16.33 -9.78 -8.98
N PRO A 119 16.02 -11.03 -8.62
CA PRO A 119 15.28 -11.93 -9.49
C PRO A 119 13.92 -11.33 -9.88
N THR A 120 13.43 -11.66 -11.07
CA THR A 120 12.10 -11.30 -11.53
C THR A 120 11.01 -12.02 -10.73
N ILE A 121 9.78 -11.50 -10.76
CA ILE A 121 8.62 -12.15 -10.12
C ILE A 121 8.48 -13.60 -10.62
N LYS A 122 8.67 -13.83 -11.91
CA LYS A 122 8.59 -15.17 -12.49
C LYS A 122 9.66 -16.12 -11.95
N GLU A 123 10.88 -15.65 -11.80
CA GLU A 123 11.99 -16.43 -11.20
C GLU A 123 11.74 -16.71 -9.72
N LEU A 124 11.30 -15.72 -8.96
CA LEU A 124 10.99 -15.87 -7.52
C LEU A 124 9.86 -16.87 -7.28
N THR A 125 8.84 -16.87 -8.12
CA THR A 125 7.64 -17.69 -7.94
C THR A 125 7.66 -19.01 -8.71
N ASN A 126 8.65 -19.21 -9.59
CA ASN A 126 8.70 -20.31 -10.55
C ASN A 126 7.39 -20.49 -11.33
N GLY A 127 6.61 -19.42 -11.50
CA GLY A 127 5.29 -19.43 -12.12
C GLY A 127 4.21 -20.12 -11.26
N VAL A 128 4.48 -20.45 -10.01
CA VAL A 128 3.52 -21.10 -9.11
C VAL A 128 2.56 -20.07 -8.54
N LYS A 129 1.26 -20.27 -8.76
CA LYS A 129 0.21 -19.34 -8.31
C LYS A 129 0.23 -19.08 -6.79
N ALA A 130 0.44 -20.12 -5.97
CA ALA A 130 0.50 -19.97 -4.52
C ALA A 130 1.68 -19.10 -4.07
N SER A 131 2.84 -19.22 -4.72
CA SER A 131 4.02 -18.38 -4.46
C SER A 131 3.79 -16.94 -4.92
N LEU A 132 3.06 -16.73 -6.02
CA LEU A 132 2.67 -15.39 -6.47
C LEU A 132 1.69 -14.73 -5.49
N GLU A 133 0.66 -15.43 -5.01
CA GLU A 133 -0.27 -14.94 -4.00
C GLU A 133 0.44 -14.58 -2.69
N LEU A 134 1.43 -15.39 -2.30
CA LEU A 134 2.28 -15.10 -1.14
C LEU A 134 3.12 -13.85 -1.35
N LEU A 135 3.81 -13.73 -2.49
CA LEU A 135 4.61 -12.56 -2.84
C LEU A 135 3.73 -11.29 -2.84
N ASP A 136 2.54 -11.35 -3.43
CA ASP A 136 1.59 -10.24 -3.43
C ASP A 136 1.16 -9.82 -2.01
N SER A 137 1.11 -10.75 -1.06
CA SER A 137 0.78 -10.43 0.34
C SER A 137 1.91 -9.71 1.09
N LEU A 138 3.13 -9.74 0.56
CA LEU A 138 4.31 -9.08 1.12
C LEU A 138 4.56 -7.69 0.51
N VAL A 139 3.86 -7.36 -0.59
CA VAL A 139 3.94 -6.05 -1.23
C VAL A 139 3.39 -4.98 -0.27
N ASP A 140 4.06 -3.81 -0.27
CA ASP A 140 3.84 -2.68 0.64
C ASP A 140 4.23 -2.94 2.11
N ASN A 141 4.65 -4.16 2.43
CA ASN A 141 5.24 -4.50 3.73
C ASN A 141 6.78 -4.61 3.60
N THR A 142 7.32 -5.80 3.35
CA THR A 142 8.77 -6.03 3.20
C THR A 142 9.24 -5.94 1.75
N ILE A 143 8.31 -6.03 0.80
CA ILE A 143 8.56 -6.01 -0.64
C ILE A 143 7.91 -4.79 -1.26
N ILE A 144 8.60 -4.16 -2.19
CA ILE A 144 8.12 -3.03 -3.00
C ILE A 144 7.97 -3.49 -4.44
N ARG A 145 6.80 -3.28 -5.02
CA ARG A 145 6.58 -3.53 -6.45
C ARG A 145 7.07 -2.34 -7.26
N LEU A 146 8.03 -2.56 -8.14
CA LEU A 146 8.58 -1.55 -9.04
C LEU A 146 7.75 -1.43 -10.32
N ASP A 147 7.47 -2.59 -10.96
CA ASP A 147 6.66 -2.69 -12.18
C ASP A 147 5.93 -4.07 -12.24
N ALA A 148 5.47 -4.47 -13.43
CA ALA A 148 4.76 -5.73 -13.62
C ALA A 148 5.63 -6.97 -13.35
N ASP A 149 6.94 -6.89 -13.59
CA ASP A 149 7.88 -8.01 -13.55
C ASP A 149 8.87 -7.95 -12.39
N LEU A 150 9.03 -6.77 -11.77
CA LEU A 150 10.08 -6.51 -10.80
C LEU A 150 9.53 -6.10 -9.43
N VAL A 151 10.11 -6.71 -8.43
CA VAL A 151 9.96 -6.34 -7.02
C VAL A 151 11.32 -6.10 -6.38
N LEU A 152 11.36 -5.34 -5.31
CA LEU A 152 12.57 -5.04 -4.57
C LEU A 152 12.32 -5.22 -3.07
N HIS A 153 13.32 -5.67 -2.31
CA HIS A 153 13.23 -5.63 -0.86
C HIS A 153 13.24 -4.18 -0.37
N ARG A 154 12.44 -3.85 0.64
CA ARG A 154 12.35 -2.50 1.21
C ARG A 154 13.71 -1.95 1.64
N ASP A 155 14.55 -2.76 2.28
CA ASP A 155 15.88 -2.35 2.72
C ASP A 155 16.81 -2.01 1.54
N VAL A 156 16.64 -2.69 0.41
CA VAL A 156 17.42 -2.38 -0.82
C VAL A 156 16.94 -1.05 -1.42
N LEU A 157 15.62 -0.77 -1.39
CA LEU A 157 15.10 0.54 -1.81
C LEU A 157 15.63 1.66 -0.89
N THR A 158 15.67 1.43 0.43
CA THR A 158 16.26 2.38 1.38
C THR A 158 17.71 2.69 1.02
N LYS A 159 18.53 1.66 0.76
CA LYS A 159 19.91 1.84 0.30
C LYS A 159 20.02 2.56 -1.03
N ALA A 160 19.06 2.34 -1.95
CA ALA A 160 19.03 3.10 -3.22
C ALA A 160 18.76 4.60 -2.98
N ILE A 161 17.83 4.92 -2.09
CA ILE A 161 17.52 6.31 -1.71
C ILE A 161 18.72 6.96 -1.02
N GLU A 162 19.41 6.25 -0.12
CA GLU A 162 20.63 6.74 0.53
C GLU A 162 21.72 7.08 -0.50
N LYS A 163 21.94 6.21 -1.50
CA LYS A 163 22.90 6.47 -2.58
C LYS A 163 22.50 7.66 -3.46
N VAL A 164 21.22 7.81 -3.73
CA VAL A 164 20.69 8.99 -4.45
C VAL A 164 20.97 10.25 -3.63
N ASN A 165 20.62 10.27 -2.35
CA ASN A 165 20.85 11.43 -1.49
C ASN A 165 22.32 11.77 -1.35
N GLU A 166 23.21 10.76 -1.26
CA GLU A 166 24.66 10.97 -1.19
C GLU A 166 25.20 11.61 -2.48
N HIS A 167 24.76 11.14 -3.64
CA HIS A 167 25.14 11.74 -4.93
C HIS A 167 24.74 13.22 -5.00
N PHE A 168 23.54 13.56 -4.54
CA PHE A 168 23.03 14.93 -4.56
C PHE A 168 23.69 15.89 -3.55
N LYS A 169 24.54 15.40 -2.65
CA LYS A 169 25.39 16.29 -1.84
C LYS A 169 26.47 16.99 -2.67
N ASN A 170 26.89 16.38 -3.77
CA ASN A 170 27.99 16.85 -4.61
C ASN A 170 27.57 17.16 -6.05
N SER A 171 26.31 16.97 -6.41
CA SER A 171 25.77 17.18 -7.75
C SER A 171 24.33 17.67 -7.69
N GLU A 172 23.93 18.53 -8.61
CA GLU A 172 22.53 18.97 -8.74
C GLU A 172 21.71 18.07 -9.67
N LYS A 173 22.37 17.13 -10.36
CA LYS A 173 21.78 16.27 -11.38
C LYS A 173 22.27 14.85 -11.21
N MET A 174 21.42 13.88 -11.53
CA MET A 174 21.75 12.46 -11.61
C MET A 174 21.23 11.87 -12.91
N THR A 175 22.11 11.31 -13.70
CA THR A 175 21.75 10.54 -14.89
C THR A 175 21.49 9.07 -14.53
N LEU A 176 20.80 8.36 -15.44
CA LEU A 176 20.61 6.91 -15.30
C LEU A 176 21.95 6.15 -15.30
N ALA A 177 22.95 6.63 -16.07
CA ALA A 177 24.28 6.02 -16.12
C ALA A 177 25.01 6.15 -14.78
N GLU A 178 25.01 7.32 -14.17
CA GLU A 178 25.61 7.54 -12.83
C GLU A 178 24.96 6.65 -11.77
N PHE A 179 23.62 6.58 -11.72
CA PHE A 179 22.94 5.70 -10.76
C PHE A 179 23.28 4.22 -11.00
N ARG A 180 23.31 3.77 -12.25
CA ARG A 180 23.73 2.41 -12.62
C ARG A 180 25.15 2.11 -12.12
N ASP A 181 26.08 3.03 -12.32
CA ASP A 181 27.49 2.86 -11.95
C ASP A 181 27.65 2.85 -10.41
N ILE A 182 26.92 3.72 -9.69
CA ILE A 182 26.90 3.76 -8.22
C ILE A 182 26.30 2.46 -7.61
N THR A 183 25.33 1.85 -8.28
CA THR A 183 24.63 0.66 -7.77
C THR A 183 25.19 -0.65 -8.32
N GLY A 184 26.02 -0.61 -9.36
CA GLY A 184 26.48 -1.79 -10.08
C GLY A 184 25.35 -2.55 -10.78
N SER A 185 24.23 -1.89 -11.06
CA SER A 185 23.02 -2.49 -11.60
C SER A 185 22.97 -2.39 -13.12
N SER A 186 22.02 -3.11 -13.75
CA SER A 186 21.78 -2.96 -15.18
C SER A 186 20.84 -1.79 -15.48
N ARG A 187 20.79 -1.36 -16.76
CA ARG A 187 19.89 -0.29 -17.21
C ARG A 187 18.43 -0.53 -16.84
N LYS A 188 17.95 -1.79 -16.99
CA LYS A 188 16.56 -2.19 -16.69
C LYS A 188 16.20 -1.92 -15.23
N TYR A 189 17.01 -2.45 -14.32
CA TYR A 189 16.75 -2.33 -12.88
C TYR A 189 16.95 -0.90 -12.37
N SER A 190 18.03 -0.24 -12.82
CA SER A 190 18.29 1.17 -12.47
C SER A 190 17.13 2.08 -12.88
N MET A 191 16.53 1.85 -14.06
CA MET A 191 15.39 2.61 -14.53
C MET A 191 14.18 2.40 -13.62
N ALA A 192 13.82 1.14 -13.35
CA ALA A 192 12.66 0.81 -12.51
C ALA A 192 12.80 1.37 -11.07
N ILE A 193 14.00 1.27 -10.48
CA ILE A 193 14.26 1.82 -9.14
C ILE A 193 14.14 3.35 -9.14
N LEU A 194 14.75 4.04 -10.10
CA LEU A 194 14.68 5.50 -10.17
C LEU A 194 13.26 6.01 -10.47
N GLU A 195 12.50 5.33 -11.31
CA GLU A 195 11.09 5.67 -11.56
C GLU A 195 10.23 5.49 -10.30
N HIS A 196 10.56 4.50 -9.46
CA HIS A 196 9.88 4.35 -8.18
C HIS A 196 10.27 5.49 -7.21
N ILE A 197 11.54 5.88 -7.15
CA ILE A 197 12.01 7.02 -6.35
C ILE A 197 11.38 8.34 -6.83
N ASP A 198 11.18 8.51 -8.14
CA ASP A 198 10.43 9.64 -8.71
C ASP A 198 8.95 9.62 -8.24
N LYS A 199 8.29 8.46 -8.22
CA LYS A 199 6.91 8.29 -7.70
C LYS A 199 6.79 8.61 -6.21
N LEU A 200 7.84 8.36 -5.43
CA LEU A 200 7.89 8.77 -4.01
C LEU A 200 8.09 10.28 -3.82
N GLY A 201 8.28 11.05 -4.89
CA GLY A 201 8.49 12.48 -4.83
C GLY A 201 9.86 12.89 -4.29
N ILE A 202 10.83 11.99 -4.24
CA ILE A 202 12.20 12.26 -3.79
C ILE A 202 13.00 12.92 -4.91
N THR A 203 12.87 12.36 -6.12
CA THR A 203 13.47 12.94 -7.34
C THR A 203 12.41 13.24 -8.37
N ARG A 204 12.78 14.02 -9.38
CA ARG A 204 11.97 14.29 -10.56
C ARG A 204 12.81 14.19 -11.80
N ARG A 205 12.33 13.46 -12.79
CA ARG A 205 12.97 13.37 -14.10
C ARG A 205 12.81 14.68 -14.86
N VAL A 206 13.92 15.16 -15.42
CA VAL A 206 14.01 16.33 -16.30
C VAL A 206 14.82 15.87 -17.51
N GLU A 207 14.15 15.67 -18.65
CA GLU A 207 14.80 15.18 -19.87
C GLU A 207 15.60 13.88 -19.65
N ASN A 208 16.92 13.95 -19.66
CA ASN A 208 17.85 12.82 -19.53
C ASN A 208 18.49 12.67 -18.14
N TYR A 209 18.14 13.53 -17.18
CA TYR A 209 18.64 13.49 -15.79
C TYR A 209 17.48 13.62 -14.78
N ARG A 210 17.81 13.48 -13.52
CA ARG A 210 16.93 13.72 -12.38
C ARG A 210 17.49 14.81 -11.50
N GLY A 211 16.60 15.59 -10.88
CA GLY A 211 16.91 16.55 -9.83
C GLY A 211 16.17 16.18 -8.55
N LEU A 212 16.69 16.57 -7.38
CA LEU A 212 15.95 16.46 -6.12
C LEU A 212 14.68 17.31 -6.14
N VAL A 213 13.61 16.77 -5.58
CA VAL A 213 12.42 17.57 -5.29
C VAL A 213 12.70 18.34 -4.01
N LYS A 214 12.79 19.68 -4.12
CA LYS A 214 12.90 20.56 -2.95
C LYS A 214 11.53 20.59 -2.26
N ASN A 215 11.42 20.01 -1.07
CA ASN A 215 10.26 20.25 -0.22
C ASN A 215 10.25 21.75 0.12
N LYS A 216 9.13 22.42 -0.23
CA LYS A 216 8.88 23.79 0.18
C LYS A 216 8.48 23.85 1.64
#